data_aec03f712633a14026880d01ce861a7a
#
_entry.id   aec03f712633a14026880d01ce861a7a
#
_cell.length_a   1.000
_cell.length_b   1.000
_cell.length_c   1.000
_cell.angle_alpha   90.00
_cell.angle_beta   90.00
_cell.angle_gamma   90.00
#
_symmetry.space_group_name_H-M   'P 1'
#
loop_
_entity.id
_entity.type
_entity.pdbx_description
1 polymer ?
#
loop_
_entity_poly.entity_id
_entity_poly.type
_entity_poly.pdbx_seq_one_letter_code
_entity_poly.pdbx_strand_id
1 'polypeptide(L)'
;LHDGIYTAQHYGNANWGPADFEPIAATGHNGVVIAVAENSPFQSLSELMTEAKQRPYQLVFGTNLGAPNHYSAMFLQKGKAGAKFRFTQTGGGAKRLAQLKGGHVDLTGFSVAEYEQFKVLDLRALAVLSEQRESAFPDLPTAKEQDVDAVHGLMQFWWAPKGTPPDRIAYFEDLFRRTMETKTVRERLRQLHIAPEFHTGKTLKKTIKQRSANLEGITIEKPPPLPPVHWMILGLVAICGVMVWREDR
;
A
#
# COMPACT_ATOMS: atom_id res chain seq x y z
N LEU A 1 14.98 -7.25 -3.08
CA LEU A 1 14.29 -6.11 -2.44
C LEU A 1 13.14 -5.63 -3.31
N HIS A 2 12.13 -5.02 -2.72
CA HIS A 2 11.05 -4.33 -3.41
C HIS A 2 11.09 -2.83 -3.08
N ASP A 3 10.06 -2.07 -3.44
CA ASP A 3 9.99 -0.61 -3.21
C ASP A 3 10.27 -0.15 -1.77
N GLY A 4 10.38 -1.05 -0.80
CA GLY A 4 10.80 -0.72 0.56
C GLY A 4 12.14 0.02 0.64
N ILE A 5 13.04 -0.14 -0.35
CA ILE A 5 14.30 0.59 -0.42
C ILE A 5 14.10 2.10 -0.61
N TYR A 6 13.04 2.50 -1.32
CA TYR A 6 12.69 3.92 -1.52
C TYR A 6 11.88 4.45 -0.36
N THR A 7 10.85 3.70 0.05
CA THR A 7 9.87 4.17 1.02
C THR A 7 10.47 4.30 2.42
N ALA A 8 11.38 3.40 2.81
CA ALA A 8 12.05 3.47 4.10
C ALA A 8 12.95 4.71 4.22
N GLN A 9 13.70 5.04 3.17
CA GLN A 9 14.53 6.25 3.13
C GLN A 9 13.66 7.51 3.14
N HIS A 10 12.66 7.59 2.25
CA HIS A 10 11.78 8.74 2.16
C HIS A 10 11.00 9.00 3.47
N TYR A 11 10.61 7.95 4.18
CA TYR A 11 9.94 8.06 5.47
C TYR A 11 10.87 8.41 6.64
N GLY A 12 12.19 8.23 6.46
CA GLY A 12 13.19 8.44 7.49
C GLY A 12 13.44 7.21 8.39
N ASN A 13 12.96 6.03 8.00
CA ASN A 13 13.23 4.75 8.70
C ASN A 13 14.62 4.19 8.38
N ALA A 14 15.25 4.67 7.32
CA ALA A 14 16.59 4.27 6.90
C ALA A 14 17.39 5.51 6.43
N ASN A 15 18.68 5.51 6.74
CA ASN A 15 19.62 6.51 6.24
C ASN A 15 20.33 6.08 4.94
N TRP A 16 19.87 5.01 4.32
CA TRP A 16 20.32 4.47 3.04
C TRP A 16 19.12 4.30 2.09
N GLY A 17 19.41 4.31 0.79
CA GLY A 17 18.39 4.18 -0.26
C GLY A 17 18.99 3.71 -1.58
N PRO A 18 18.28 3.87 -2.70
CA PRO A 18 18.72 3.37 -4.01
C PRO A 18 20.12 3.84 -4.45
N ALA A 19 20.56 5.02 -4.02
CA ALA A 19 21.87 5.58 -4.38
C ALA A 19 23.07 4.84 -3.72
N ASP A 20 22.78 4.07 -2.66
CA ASP A 20 23.80 3.33 -1.89
C ASP A 20 24.06 1.92 -2.45
N PHE A 21 23.41 1.56 -3.57
CA PHE A 21 23.53 0.27 -4.22
C PHE A 21 23.75 0.40 -5.73
N GLU A 22 24.23 -0.68 -6.34
CA GLU A 22 24.26 -0.82 -7.79
C GLU A 22 23.03 -1.62 -8.25
N PRO A 23 22.15 -1.06 -9.11
CA PRO A 23 20.99 -1.76 -9.59
C PRO A 23 21.38 -2.83 -10.65
N ILE A 24 20.89 -4.05 -10.51
CA ILE A 24 21.13 -5.15 -11.44
C ILE A 24 19.92 -5.33 -12.37
N ALA A 25 18.75 -5.61 -11.80
CA ALA A 25 17.55 -5.88 -12.58
C ALA A 25 16.27 -5.56 -11.79
N ALA A 26 15.18 -5.34 -12.51
CA ALA A 26 13.83 -5.54 -12.02
C ALA A 26 13.20 -6.72 -12.75
N THR A 27 12.49 -7.62 -12.05
CA THR A 27 12.05 -8.90 -12.60
C THR A 27 10.56 -9.18 -12.46
N GLY A 28 9.81 -8.29 -11.87
CA GLY A 28 8.37 -8.46 -11.74
C GLY A 28 7.70 -7.32 -10.99
N HIS A 29 6.39 -7.24 -11.19
CA HIS A 29 5.54 -6.22 -10.60
C HIS A 29 4.30 -6.87 -9.98
N ASN A 30 3.85 -6.36 -8.83
CA ASN A 30 2.60 -6.75 -8.18
C ASN A 30 1.74 -5.52 -7.94
N GLY A 31 0.48 -5.58 -8.34
CA GLY A 31 -0.54 -4.63 -7.92
C GLY A 31 -0.82 -4.70 -6.42
N VAL A 32 -1.45 -3.65 -5.91
CA VAL A 32 -1.95 -3.59 -4.53
C VAL A 32 -3.47 -3.54 -4.56
N VAL A 33 -4.10 -4.46 -3.85
CA VAL A 33 -5.55 -4.52 -3.63
C VAL A 33 -5.88 -3.80 -2.34
N ILE A 34 -6.81 -2.86 -2.39
CA ILE A 34 -7.40 -2.22 -1.21
C ILE A 34 -8.59 -3.05 -0.78
N ALA A 35 -8.54 -3.51 0.47
CA ALA A 35 -9.56 -4.40 1.02
C ALA A 35 -10.12 -3.89 2.36
N VAL A 36 -11.36 -4.26 2.59
CA VAL A 36 -12.12 -4.07 3.83
C VAL A 36 -12.62 -5.42 4.34
N ALA A 37 -13.11 -5.49 5.57
CA ALA A 37 -13.82 -6.66 6.07
C ALA A 37 -15.15 -6.83 5.31
N GLU A 38 -15.67 -8.06 5.18
CA GLU A 38 -16.90 -8.35 4.44
C GLU A 38 -18.12 -7.59 4.99
N ASN A 39 -18.18 -7.40 6.30
CA ASN A 39 -19.24 -6.64 6.97
C ASN A 39 -19.05 -5.11 6.94
N SER A 40 -18.03 -4.61 6.24
CA SER A 40 -17.81 -3.17 6.07
C SER A 40 -19.01 -2.52 5.35
N PRO A 41 -19.38 -1.28 5.70
CA PRO A 41 -20.45 -0.56 5.01
C PRO A 41 -20.06 -0.18 3.57
N PHE A 42 -18.75 -0.13 3.25
CA PHE A 42 -18.26 0.32 1.96
C PHE A 42 -18.32 -0.77 0.90
N GLN A 43 -18.99 -0.49 -0.22
CA GLN A 43 -19.09 -1.38 -1.36
C GLN A 43 -18.11 -1.02 -2.49
N SER A 44 -17.58 0.20 -2.46
CA SER A 44 -16.64 0.72 -3.47
C SER A 44 -15.54 1.57 -2.84
N LEU A 45 -14.42 1.72 -3.58
CA LEU A 45 -13.37 2.66 -3.18
C LEU A 45 -13.87 4.10 -3.20
N SER A 46 -14.72 4.45 -4.16
CA SER A 46 -15.30 5.80 -4.27
C SER A 46 -16.10 6.21 -3.04
N GLU A 47 -16.94 5.30 -2.50
CA GLU A 47 -17.68 5.51 -1.25
C GLU A 47 -16.72 5.71 -0.07
N LEU A 48 -15.75 4.82 0.09
CA LEU A 48 -14.76 4.88 1.17
C LEU A 48 -13.96 6.20 1.13
N MET A 49 -13.51 6.60 -0.06
CA MET A 49 -12.74 7.83 -0.22
C MET A 49 -13.59 9.10 -0.01
N THR A 50 -14.88 9.03 -0.32
CA THR A 50 -15.83 10.10 -0.02
C THR A 50 -16.00 10.26 1.49
N GLU A 51 -16.17 9.16 2.21
CA GLU A 51 -16.22 9.15 3.68
C GLU A 51 -14.92 9.68 4.29
N ALA A 52 -13.76 9.22 3.81
CA ALA A 52 -12.45 9.70 4.27
C ALA A 52 -12.24 11.21 4.05
N LYS A 53 -12.91 11.79 3.03
CA LYS A 53 -12.91 13.23 2.77
C LYS A 53 -13.89 13.99 3.67
N GLN A 54 -15.09 13.45 3.90
CA GLN A 54 -16.11 14.09 4.73
C GLN A 54 -15.73 14.07 6.21
N ARG A 55 -15.11 12.99 6.66
CA ARG A 55 -14.65 12.79 8.04
C ARG A 55 -13.15 12.44 8.09
N PRO A 56 -12.26 13.44 7.87
CA PRO A 56 -10.82 13.22 7.85
C PRO A 56 -10.31 12.57 9.15
N TYR A 57 -9.38 11.63 9.01
CA TYR A 57 -8.75 10.87 10.09
C TYR A 57 -9.68 9.98 10.94
N GLN A 58 -10.93 9.75 10.52
CA GLN A 58 -11.81 8.81 11.20
C GLN A 58 -11.53 7.37 10.77
N LEU A 59 -11.36 7.12 9.47
CA LEU A 59 -11.02 5.78 8.98
C LEU A 59 -9.58 5.40 9.30
N VAL A 60 -9.40 4.19 9.83
CA VAL A 60 -8.12 3.65 10.25
C VAL A 60 -7.55 2.71 9.17
N PHE A 61 -6.43 3.09 8.58
CA PHE A 61 -5.69 2.25 7.63
C PHE A 61 -4.64 1.41 8.37
N GLY A 62 -4.78 0.08 8.30
CA GLY A 62 -3.81 -0.85 8.85
C GLY A 62 -2.56 -0.96 7.98
N THR A 63 -1.38 -0.64 8.53
CA THR A 63 -0.14 -0.60 7.74
C THR A 63 1.12 -0.83 8.58
N ASN A 64 2.27 -0.85 7.92
CA ASN A 64 3.57 -0.65 8.54
C ASN A 64 4.10 0.71 8.10
N LEU A 65 4.29 1.63 9.06
CA LEU A 65 4.72 2.99 8.77
C LEU A 65 6.07 3.02 8.03
N GLY A 66 6.10 3.71 6.90
CA GLY A 66 7.27 3.77 6.01
C GLY A 66 7.44 2.57 5.07
N ALA A 67 6.59 1.53 5.17
CA ALA A 67 6.58 0.42 4.22
C ALA A 67 5.75 0.75 2.97
N PRO A 68 5.90 0.01 1.86
CA PRO A 68 5.16 0.29 0.63
C PRO A 68 3.63 0.32 0.77
N ASN A 69 3.04 -0.50 1.64
CA ASN A 69 1.60 -0.47 1.87
C ASN A 69 1.11 0.80 2.61
N HIS A 70 1.98 1.49 3.37
CA HIS A 70 1.70 2.83 3.88
C HIS A 70 1.58 3.84 2.73
N TYR A 71 2.48 3.73 1.76
CA TYR A 71 2.45 4.58 0.57
C TYR A 71 1.23 4.32 -0.31
N SER A 72 0.67 3.11 -0.32
CA SER A 72 -0.62 2.86 -0.97
C SER A 72 -1.71 3.80 -0.45
N ALA A 73 -1.82 3.95 0.87
CA ALA A 73 -2.77 4.88 1.47
C ALA A 73 -2.44 6.34 1.18
N MET A 74 -1.16 6.71 1.16
CA MET A 74 -0.74 8.08 0.81
C MET A 74 -1.06 8.42 -0.65
N PHE A 75 -0.89 7.47 -1.58
CA PHE A 75 -1.32 7.65 -2.98
C PHE A 75 -2.84 7.79 -3.09
N LEU A 76 -3.62 7.04 -2.32
CA LEU A 76 -5.08 7.24 -2.24
C LEU A 76 -5.43 8.65 -1.75
N GLN A 77 -4.79 9.13 -0.67
CA GLN A 77 -5.01 10.50 -0.16
C GLN A 77 -4.62 11.57 -1.19
N LYS A 78 -3.54 11.35 -1.94
CA LYS A 78 -3.12 12.24 -3.03
C LYS A 78 -4.12 12.21 -4.18
N GLY A 79 -4.61 11.03 -4.55
CA GLY A 79 -5.56 10.83 -5.65
C GLY A 79 -6.98 11.31 -5.36
N LYS A 80 -7.33 11.58 -4.10
CA LYS A 80 -8.63 12.17 -3.70
C LYS A 80 -8.38 13.29 -2.68
N ALA A 81 -8.24 14.50 -3.19
CA ALA A 81 -7.93 15.67 -2.35
C ALA A 81 -8.91 15.83 -1.18
N GLY A 82 -8.35 16.00 0.02
CA GLY A 82 -9.09 16.15 1.26
C GLY A 82 -9.39 14.83 1.99
N ALA A 83 -9.26 13.67 1.35
CA ALA A 83 -9.36 12.39 2.03
C ALA A 83 -8.15 12.15 2.94
N LYS A 84 -8.37 11.75 4.19
CA LYS A 84 -7.31 11.50 5.17
C LYS A 84 -7.62 10.26 6.00
N PHE A 85 -6.59 9.45 6.23
CA PHE A 85 -6.64 8.25 7.07
C PHE A 85 -5.85 8.46 8.36
N ARG A 86 -6.29 7.78 9.41
CA ARG A 86 -5.45 7.49 10.57
C ARG A 86 -4.67 6.20 10.28
N PHE A 87 -3.41 6.15 10.67
CA PHE A 87 -2.57 4.97 10.44
C PHE A 87 -2.34 4.19 11.73
N THR A 88 -2.41 2.86 11.63
CA THR A 88 -2.10 1.97 12.74
C THR A 88 -1.04 0.95 12.31
N GLN A 89 0.01 0.81 13.13
CA GLN A 89 1.07 -0.17 12.93
C GLN A 89 0.54 -1.58 13.21
N THR A 90 0.47 -2.42 12.17
CA THR A 90 -0.16 -3.75 12.27
C THR A 90 0.80 -4.93 12.12
N GLY A 91 1.92 -4.75 11.41
CA GLY A 91 2.83 -5.83 11.06
C GLY A 91 2.57 -6.43 9.67
N GLY A 92 3.01 -7.67 9.45
CA GLY A 92 2.91 -8.37 8.15
C GLY A 92 1.47 -8.70 7.73
N GLY A 93 1.30 -9.26 6.50
CA GLY A 93 0.00 -9.51 5.88
C GLY A 93 -1.00 -10.26 6.75
N ALA A 94 -0.58 -11.36 7.38
CA ALA A 94 -1.43 -12.14 8.28
C ALA A 94 -1.91 -11.34 9.51
N LYS A 95 -1.05 -10.48 10.07
CA LYS A 95 -1.43 -9.61 11.19
C LYS A 95 -2.39 -8.51 10.73
N ARG A 96 -2.17 -7.92 9.55
CA ARG A 96 -3.11 -6.96 8.94
C ARG A 96 -4.49 -7.58 8.72
N LEU A 97 -4.54 -8.81 8.20
CA LEU A 97 -5.77 -9.57 8.03
C LEU A 97 -6.50 -9.73 9.37
N ALA A 98 -5.81 -10.16 10.43
CA ALA A 98 -6.40 -10.34 11.75
C ALA A 98 -6.96 -9.02 12.31
N GLN A 99 -6.22 -7.90 12.17
CA GLN A 99 -6.69 -6.58 12.60
C GLN A 99 -7.91 -6.10 11.81
N LEU A 100 -7.95 -6.35 10.50
CA LEU A 100 -9.08 -6.01 9.64
C LEU A 100 -10.34 -6.81 10.02
N LYS A 101 -10.22 -8.12 10.18
CA LYS A 101 -11.34 -8.99 10.60
C LYS A 101 -11.81 -8.70 12.03
N GLY A 102 -10.91 -8.28 12.90
CA GLY A 102 -11.24 -7.90 14.29
C GLY A 102 -11.85 -6.50 14.43
N GLY A 103 -12.00 -5.74 13.32
CA GLY A 103 -12.54 -4.38 13.36
C GLY A 103 -11.62 -3.35 14.01
N HIS A 104 -10.31 -3.67 14.17
CA HIS A 104 -9.33 -2.73 14.71
C HIS A 104 -8.80 -1.77 13.67
N VAL A 105 -8.99 -2.08 12.40
CA VAL A 105 -8.73 -1.19 11.25
C VAL A 105 -9.89 -1.32 10.27
N ASP A 106 -10.20 -0.23 9.55
CA ASP A 106 -11.32 -0.19 8.60
C ASP A 106 -10.92 -0.72 7.22
N LEU A 107 -9.67 -0.51 6.85
CA LEU A 107 -9.13 -0.91 5.55
C LEU A 107 -7.63 -1.19 5.61
N THR A 108 -7.13 -1.91 4.61
CA THR A 108 -5.70 -2.12 4.41
C THR A 108 -5.36 -2.40 2.95
N GLY A 109 -4.07 -2.39 2.60
CA GLY A 109 -3.56 -2.82 1.31
C GLY A 109 -2.90 -4.20 1.42
N PHE A 110 -3.20 -5.08 0.46
CA PHE A 110 -2.52 -6.37 0.24
C PHE A 110 -1.90 -6.38 -1.15
N SER A 111 -0.77 -7.07 -1.33
CA SER A 111 -0.37 -7.43 -2.69
C SER A 111 -1.43 -8.34 -3.33
N VAL A 112 -1.51 -8.37 -4.66
CA VAL A 112 -2.41 -9.28 -5.39
C VAL A 112 -2.21 -10.72 -4.90
N ALA A 113 -0.95 -11.15 -4.69
CA ALA A 113 -0.62 -12.48 -4.19
C ALA A 113 -1.12 -12.75 -2.76
N GLU A 114 -1.01 -11.76 -1.85
CA GLU A 114 -1.57 -11.87 -0.49
C GLU A 114 -3.09 -11.93 -0.51
N TYR A 115 -3.71 -11.04 -1.30
CA TYR A 115 -5.18 -11.00 -1.39
C TYR A 115 -5.75 -12.31 -1.98
N GLU A 116 -5.10 -12.90 -2.99
CA GLU A 116 -5.49 -14.21 -3.54
C GLU A 116 -5.55 -15.30 -2.47
N GLN A 117 -4.61 -15.29 -1.52
CA GLN A 117 -4.62 -16.23 -0.40
C GLN A 117 -5.70 -15.92 0.65
N PHE A 118 -6.06 -14.64 0.81
CA PHE A 118 -6.92 -14.17 1.88
C PHE A 118 -8.38 -13.94 1.46
N LYS A 119 -8.69 -13.85 0.16
CA LYS A 119 -10.04 -13.54 -0.37
C LYS A 119 -11.16 -14.47 0.12
N VAL A 120 -10.80 -15.69 0.51
CA VAL A 120 -11.75 -16.68 1.07
C VAL A 120 -12.01 -16.48 2.57
N LEU A 121 -11.43 -15.47 3.19
CA LEU A 121 -11.47 -15.23 4.64
C LEU A 121 -12.31 -14.00 5.00
N ASP A 122 -13.49 -13.86 4.39
CA ASP A 122 -14.47 -12.79 4.68
C ASP A 122 -13.90 -11.38 4.45
N LEU A 123 -13.28 -11.18 3.28
CA LEU A 123 -12.75 -9.89 2.82
C LEU A 123 -13.44 -9.45 1.54
N ARG A 124 -13.68 -8.14 1.44
CA ARG A 124 -14.09 -7.48 0.20
C ARG A 124 -12.97 -6.62 -0.36
N ALA A 125 -12.57 -6.88 -1.62
CA ALA A 125 -11.73 -5.98 -2.38
C ALA A 125 -12.57 -4.81 -2.91
N LEU A 126 -12.06 -3.60 -2.77
CA LEU A 126 -12.71 -2.39 -3.29
C LEU A 126 -12.08 -1.91 -4.60
N ALA A 127 -10.77 -2.03 -4.75
CA ALA A 127 -10.05 -1.64 -5.95
C ALA A 127 -8.65 -2.24 -6.00
N VAL A 128 -8.06 -2.25 -7.18
CA VAL A 128 -6.62 -2.45 -7.37
C VAL A 128 -5.96 -1.11 -7.74
N LEU A 129 -4.73 -0.88 -7.23
CA LEU A 129 -3.96 0.34 -7.50
C LEU A 129 -3.04 0.21 -8.71
N SER A 130 -3.43 -0.55 -9.72
CA SER A 130 -2.72 -0.69 -10.99
C SER A 130 -3.30 0.26 -12.05
N GLU A 131 -2.54 0.54 -13.11
CA GLU A 131 -3.03 1.32 -14.27
C GLU A 131 -4.18 0.61 -15.00
N GLN A 132 -4.19 -0.73 -14.95
CA GLN A 132 -5.21 -1.58 -15.55
C GLN A 132 -5.63 -2.64 -14.53
N ARG A 133 -6.79 -3.26 -14.74
CA ARG A 133 -7.27 -4.37 -13.91
C ARG A 133 -6.29 -5.52 -13.93
N GLU A 134 -6.15 -6.19 -12.82
CA GLU A 134 -5.30 -7.39 -12.70
C GLU A 134 -5.97 -8.61 -13.31
N SER A 135 -5.19 -9.40 -14.06
CA SER A 135 -5.71 -10.63 -14.69
C SER A 135 -6.20 -11.67 -13.67
N ALA A 136 -5.70 -11.62 -12.44
CA ALA A 136 -6.16 -12.45 -11.34
C ALA A 136 -7.57 -12.05 -10.85
N PHE A 137 -7.97 -10.79 -11.05
CA PHE A 137 -9.24 -10.22 -10.60
C PHE A 137 -9.84 -9.31 -11.70
N PRO A 138 -10.29 -9.86 -12.83
CA PRO A 138 -10.74 -9.06 -13.98
C PRO A 138 -11.98 -8.21 -13.69
N ASP A 139 -12.77 -8.61 -12.69
CA ASP A 139 -13.97 -7.88 -12.27
C ASP A 139 -13.68 -6.79 -11.23
N LEU A 140 -12.48 -6.80 -10.61
CA LEU A 140 -12.10 -5.78 -9.64
C LEU A 140 -11.67 -4.50 -10.35
N PRO A 141 -12.37 -3.37 -10.15
CA PRO A 141 -12.02 -2.12 -10.80
C PRO A 141 -10.70 -1.55 -10.25
N THR A 142 -10.04 -0.76 -11.07
CA THR A 142 -8.90 0.06 -10.63
C THR A 142 -9.38 1.25 -9.78
N ALA A 143 -8.47 1.88 -9.04
CA ALA A 143 -8.78 3.12 -8.33
C ALA A 143 -9.18 4.24 -9.31
N LYS A 144 -8.51 4.32 -10.48
CA LYS A 144 -8.81 5.30 -11.53
C LYS A 144 -10.22 5.16 -12.09
N GLU A 145 -10.71 3.92 -12.30
CA GLU A 145 -12.09 3.67 -12.73
C GLU A 145 -13.14 4.12 -11.71
N GLN A 146 -12.72 4.44 -10.48
CA GLN A 146 -13.57 4.93 -9.39
C GLN A 146 -13.25 6.39 -8.99
N ASP A 147 -12.71 7.19 -9.91
CA ASP A 147 -12.38 8.62 -9.73
C ASP A 147 -11.37 8.89 -8.59
N VAL A 148 -10.44 7.96 -8.37
CA VAL A 148 -9.32 8.11 -7.45
C VAL A 148 -8.02 7.96 -8.23
N ASP A 149 -7.31 9.06 -8.47
CA ASP A 149 -6.06 9.05 -9.25
C ASP A 149 -4.90 8.49 -8.41
N ALA A 150 -4.96 7.20 -8.12
CA ALA A 150 -3.98 6.49 -7.33
C ALA A 150 -3.47 5.26 -8.07
N VAL A 151 -2.18 5.26 -8.38
CA VAL A 151 -1.47 4.12 -8.94
C VAL A 151 -0.29 3.80 -8.06
N HIS A 152 -0.25 2.59 -7.55
CA HIS A 152 0.84 2.09 -6.74
C HIS A 152 0.95 0.57 -6.86
N GLY A 153 2.18 0.09 -6.96
CA GLY A 153 2.46 -1.33 -7.03
C GLY A 153 3.89 -1.61 -6.60
N LEU A 154 4.15 -2.87 -6.30
CA LEU A 154 5.43 -3.36 -5.81
C LEU A 154 6.24 -3.90 -6.98
N MET A 155 7.45 -3.40 -7.19
CA MET A 155 8.39 -3.94 -8.16
C MET A 155 9.49 -4.71 -7.44
N GLN A 156 9.86 -5.86 -7.99
CA GLN A 156 10.93 -6.72 -7.47
C GLN A 156 12.25 -6.28 -8.07
N PHE A 157 13.16 -5.77 -7.22
CA PHE A 157 14.49 -5.30 -7.63
C PHE A 157 15.60 -6.20 -7.12
N TRP A 158 16.66 -6.29 -7.91
CA TRP A 158 17.92 -6.94 -7.58
C TRP A 158 19.02 -5.89 -7.52
N TRP A 159 19.76 -5.89 -6.42
CA TRP A 159 20.77 -4.90 -6.11
C TRP A 159 22.05 -5.57 -5.70
N ALA A 160 23.18 -4.95 -6.05
CA ALA A 160 24.50 -5.29 -5.55
C ALA A 160 25.01 -4.18 -4.60
N PRO A 161 25.98 -4.48 -3.75
CA PRO A 161 26.68 -3.45 -2.96
C PRO A 161 27.27 -2.36 -3.86
N LYS A 162 27.32 -1.12 -3.36
CA LYS A 162 27.95 0.00 -4.03
C LYS A 162 29.40 -0.33 -4.37
N GLY A 163 29.84 0.04 -5.61
CA GLY A 163 31.18 -0.23 -6.09
C GLY A 163 31.39 -1.66 -6.62
N THR A 164 30.33 -2.48 -6.75
CA THR A 164 30.45 -3.76 -7.46
C THR A 164 30.94 -3.53 -8.89
N PRO A 165 31.99 -4.27 -9.34
CA PRO A 165 32.57 -4.09 -10.66
C PRO A 165 31.55 -4.23 -11.80
N PRO A 166 31.66 -3.40 -12.86
CA PRO A 166 30.68 -3.41 -13.97
C PRO A 166 30.55 -4.74 -14.70
N ASP A 167 31.63 -5.50 -14.82
CA ASP A 167 31.62 -6.84 -15.41
C ASP A 167 30.77 -7.84 -14.60
N ARG A 168 30.77 -7.71 -13.28
CA ARG A 168 29.93 -8.50 -12.38
C ARG A 168 28.46 -8.11 -12.52
N ILE A 169 28.16 -6.82 -12.62
CA ILE A 169 26.78 -6.35 -12.87
C ILE A 169 26.30 -6.89 -14.21
N ALA A 170 27.08 -6.76 -15.28
CA ALA A 170 26.71 -7.26 -16.61
C ALA A 170 26.49 -8.79 -16.63
N TYR A 171 27.30 -9.54 -15.88
CA TYR A 171 27.12 -10.98 -15.72
C TYR A 171 25.75 -11.32 -15.12
N PHE A 172 25.35 -10.64 -14.03
CA PHE A 172 24.06 -10.88 -13.40
C PHE A 172 22.89 -10.36 -14.24
N GLU A 173 23.03 -9.23 -14.94
CA GLU A 173 22.00 -8.74 -15.89
C GLU A 173 21.70 -9.82 -16.95
N ASP A 174 22.73 -10.43 -17.55
CA ASP A 174 22.59 -11.49 -18.54
C ASP A 174 21.98 -12.76 -17.91
N LEU A 175 22.42 -13.14 -16.72
CA LEU A 175 21.86 -14.28 -15.98
C LEU A 175 20.37 -14.11 -15.73
N PHE A 176 19.94 -12.95 -15.22
CA PHE A 176 18.53 -12.65 -15.00
C PHE A 176 17.73 -12.62 -16.30
N ARG A 177 18.27 -12.02 -17.37
CA ARG A 177 17.62 -12.01 -18.68
C ARG A 177 17.32 -13.44 -19.15
N ARG A 178 18.32 -14.33 -19.19
CA ARG A 178 18.14 -15.73 -19.58
C ARG A 178 17.17 -16.48 -18.67
N THR A 179 17.23 -16.22 -17.38
CA THR A 179 16.34 -16.84 -16.37
C THR A 179 14.88 -16.43 -16.59
N MET A 180 14.62 -15.14 -16.83
CA MET A 180 13.27 -14.61 -17.08
C MET A 180 12.66 -15.11 -18.40
N GLU A 181 13.48 -15.53 -19.37
CA GLU A 181 13.05 -16.13 -20.63
C GLU A 181 12.58 -17.59 -20.47
N THR A 182 12.96 -18.28 -19.39
CA THR A 182 12.59 -19.68 -19.17
C THR A 182 11.10 -19.86 -18.91
N LYS A 183 10.54 -20.95 -19.46
CA LYS A 183 9.13 -21.32 -19.25
C LYS A 183 8.83 -21.53 -17.76
N THR A 184 9.73 -22.20 -17.04
CA THR A 184 9.58 -22.50 -15.61
C THR A 184 9.42 -21.24 -14.77
N VAL A 185 10.26 -20.22 -15.00
CA VAL A 185 10.18 -18.97 -14.25
C VAL A 185 8.91 -18.19 -14.59
N ARG A 186 8.55 -18.09 -15.87
CA ARG A 186 7.31 -17.42 -16.30
C ARG A 186 6.06 -18.08 -15.70
N GLU A 187 6.00 -19.41 -15.69
CA GLU A 187 4.91 -20.15 -15.07
C GLU A 187 4.87 -19.91 -13.55
N ARG A 188 6.04 -19.91 -12.89
CA ARG A 188 6.13 -19.68 -11.46
C ARG A 188 5.70 -18.26 -11.08
N LEU A 189 6.11 -17.25 -11.82
CA LEU A 189 5.66 -15.86 -11.61
C LEU A 189 4.15 -15.75 -11.75
N ARG A 190 3.56 -16.39 -12.77
CA ARG A 190 2.10 -16.42 -12.96
C ARG A 190 1.38 -17.08 -11.79
N GLN A 191 1.86 -18.23 -11.29
CA GLN A 191 1.31 -18.91 -10.11
C GLN A 191 1.38 -18.05 -8.85
N LEU A 192 2.37 -17.17 -8.76
CA LEU A 192 2.55 -16.21 -7.66
C LEU A 192 1.83 -14.89 -7.89
N HIS A 193 1.06 -14.77 -8.96
CA HIS A 193 0.39 -13.52 -9.38
C HIS A 193 1.36 -12.33 -9.47
N ILE A 194 2.59 -12.59 -9.94
CA ILE A 194 3.59 -11.57 -10.23
C ILE A 194 3.62 -11.36 -11.75
N ALA A 195 3.27 -10.17 -12.19
CA ALA A 195 3.40 -9.80 -13.59
C ALA A 195 4.90 -9.78 -13.97
N PRO A 196 5.36 -10.61 -14.93
CA PRO A 196 6.74 -10.60 -15.35
C PRO A 196 7.07 -9.28 -16.03
N GLU A 197 8.07 -8.59 -15.51
CA GLU A 197 8.58 -7.34 -16.05
C GLU A 197 10.10 -7.36 -15.92
N PHE A 198 10.81 -7.09 -17.01
CA PHE A 198 12.26 -7.18 -17.01
C PHE A 198 12.91 -5.89 -17.46
N HIS A 199 13.59 -5.22 -16.54
CA HIS A 199 14.35 -4.00 -16.79
C HIS A 199 15.80 -4.16 -16.33
N THR A 200 16.75 -3.73 -17.16
CA THR A 200 18.18 -3.61 -16.84
C THR A 200 18.74 -2.32 -17.41
N GLY A 201 19.99 -2.01 -17.10
CA GLY A 201 20.75 -0.92 -17.69
C GLY A 201 20.01 0.44 -17.63
N LYS A 202 19.89 1.10 -18.79
CA LYS A 202 19.25 2.44 -18.89
C LYS A 202 17.77 2.43 -18.51
N THR A 203 17.03 1.40 -18.91
CA THR A 203 15.59 1.27 -18.58
C THR A 203 15.40 1.13 -17.09
N LEU A 204 16.18 0.29 -16.43
CA LEU A 204 16.14 0.13 -14.98
C LEU A 204 16.44 1.44 -14.25
N LYS A 205 17.48 2.16 -14.65
CA LYS A 205 17.83 3.47 -14.06
C LYS A 205 16.71 4.49 -14.23
N LYS A 206 16.02 4.51 -15.39
CA LYS A 206 14.84 5.36 -15.63
C LYS A 206 13.69 4.98 -14.70
N THR A 207 13.39 3.68 -14.58
CA THR A 207 12.35 3.17 -13.66
C THR A 207 12.63 3.56 -12.22
N ILE A 208 13.88 3.39 -11.76
CA ILE A 208 14.32 3.78 -10.42
C ILE A 208 14.08 5.28 -10.18
N LYS A 209 14.55 6.12 -11.09
CA LYS A 209 14.39 7.58 -10.99
C LYS A 209 12.91 7.98 -10.94
N GLN A 210 12.08 7.38 -11.78
CA GLN A 210 10.64 7.66 -11.82
C GLN A 210 9.95 7.28 -10.50
N ARG A 211 10.28 6.10 -9.94
CA ARG A 211 9.72 5.65 -8.66
C ARG A 211 10.14 6.55 -7.50
N SER A 212 11.41 6.96 -7.45
CA SER A 212 11.86 7.93 -6.45
C SER A 212 11.12 9.26 -6.58
N ALA A 213 11.00 9.81 -7.79
CA ALA A 213 10.30 11.07 -8.04
C ALA A 213 8.79 11.01 -7.66
N ASN A 214 8.15 9.86 -7.85
CA ASN A 214 6.74 9.68 -7.45
C ASN A 214 6.54 9.83 -5.94
N LEU A 215 7.57 9.50 -5.13
CA LEU A 215 7.51 9.64 -3.68
C LEU A 215 7.74 11.09 -3.22
N GLU A 216 8.53 11.87 -3.94
CA GLU A 216 8.82 13.28 -3.60
C GLU A 216 7.53 14.13 -3.53
N GLY A 217 6.51 13.76 -4.30
CA GLY A 217 5.19 14.39 -4.26
C GLY A 217 4.26 13.89 -3.15
N ILE A 218 4.75 13.02 -2.25
CA ILE A 218 3.97 12.47 -1.13
C ILE A 218 4.38 13.19 0.16
N THR A 219 3.45 13.92 0.74
CA THR A 219 3.64 14.57 2.04
C THR A 219 3.36 13.59 3.17
N ILE A 220 4.33 13.42 4.08
CA ILE A 220 4.16 12.61 5.28
C ILE A 220 3.52 13.47 6.35
N GLU A 221 2.19 13.39 6.46
CA GLU A 221 1.43 14.10 7.48
C GLU A 221 1.26 13.22 8.73
N LYS A 222 1.45 13.80 9.90
CA LYS A 222 1.04 13.17 11.16
C LYS A 222 -0.43 13.50 11.41
N PRO A 223 -1.27 12.50 11.74
CA PRO A 223 -2.65 12.79 12.14
C PRO A 223 -2.66 13.70 13.37
N PRO A 224 -3.71 14.52 13.56
CA PRO A 224 -3.85 15.33 14.76
C PRO A 224 -3.86 14.40 15.99
N PRO A 225 -3.34 14.86 17.13
CA PRO A 225 -3.40 14.10 18.36
C PRO A 225 -4.86 13.79 18.70
N LEU A 226 -5.11 12.63 19.29
CA LEU A 226 -6.42 12.33 19.84
C LEU A 226 -6.78 13.39 20.90
N PRO A 227 -8.03 13.85 20.96
CA PRO A 227 -8.43 14.74 22.03
C PRO A 227 -8.11 14.08 23.38
N PRO A 228 -7.64 14.85 24.37
CA PRO A 228 -7.32 14.30 25.69
C PRO A 228 -8.51 13.51 26.24
N VAL A 229 -8.25 12.33 26.81
CA VAL A 229 -9.31 11.43 27.30
C VAL A 229 -10.29 12.12 28.27
N HIS A 230 -9.82 13.12 29.04
CA HIS A 230 -10.66 13.89 29.95
C HIS A 230 -11.77 14.68 29.22
N TRP A 231 -11.57 15.12 28.00
CA TRP A 231 -12.64 15.75 27.20
C TRP A 231 -13.71 14.75 26.75
N MET A 232 -13.31 13.50 26.50
CA MET A 232 -14.27 12.44 26.18
C MET A 232 -15.13 12.08 27.40
N ILE A 233 -14.53 12.06 28.60
CA ILE A 233 -15.23 11.80 29.86
C ILE A 233 -16.19 12.95 30.20
N LEU A 234 -15.75 14.22 30.02
CA LEU A 234 -16.63 15.38 30.23
C LEU A 234 -17.80 15.41 29.26
N GLY A 235 -17.59 15.02 27.99
CA GLY A 235 -18.67 14.88 27.00
C GLY A 235 -19.68 13.81 27.41
N LEU A 236 -19.24 12.65 27.89
CA LEU A 236 -20.11 11.59 28.39
C LEU A 236 -20.88 12.01 29.66
N VAL A 237 -20.21 12.68 30.60
CA VAL A 237 -20.85 13.22 31.83
C VAL A 237 -21.89 14.28 31.48
N ALA A 238 -21.61 15.16 30.51
CA ALA A 238 -22.58 16.15 30.07
C ALA A 238 -23.82 15.51 29.39
N ILE A 239 -23.62 14.46 28.57
CA ILE A 239 -24.74 13.73 27.95
C ILE A 239 -25.54 12.95 29.00
N CYS A 240 -24.88 12.26 29.94
CA CYS A 240 -25.56 11.55 31.02
C CYS A 240 -26.25 12.55 31.99
N GLY A 241 -25.63 13.69 32.30
CA GLY A 241 -26.21 14.73 33.15
C GLY A 241 -27.48 15.35 32.56
N VAL A 242 -27.53 15.52 31.24
CA VAL A 242 -28.75 16.01 30.52
C VAL A 242 -29.86 14.96 30.51
N MET A 243 -29.53 13.67 30.48
CA MET A 243 -30.53 12.61 30.55
C MET A 243 -31.16 12.51 31.95
N VAL A 244 -30.34 12.60 33.02
CA VAL A 244 -30.85 12.54 34.40
C VAL A 244 -31.71 13.75 34.74
N TRP A 245 -31.42 14.93 34.18
CA TRP A 245 -32.20 16.17 34.46
C TRP A 245 -33.54 16.19 33.71
N ARG A 246 -33.79 15.29 32.78
CA ARG A 246 -35.04 15.23 32.00
C ARG A 246 -36.08 14.28 32.58
N GLU A 247 -35.73 13.41 33.54
CA GLU A 247 -36.66 12.48 34.18
C GLU A 247 -37.35 13.03 35.46
N ASP A 248 -36.89 14.22 35.96
CA ASP A 248 -37.45 14.83 37.17
C ASP A 248 -38.36 16.04 36.90
N ARG A 249 -39.08 16.06 35.76
CA ARG A 249 -40.14 17.05 35.50
C ARG A 249 -41.39 16.40 34.90
#